data_2faeee3a4447cad1fc9df98277449743
#
_entry.id   2faeee3a4447cad1fc9df98277449743
#
_cell.length_a   1.000
_cell.length_b   1.000
_cell.length_c   1.000
_cell.angle_alpha   90.00
_cell.angle_beta   90.00
_cell.angle_gamma   90.00
#
_symmetry.space_group_name_H-M   'P 1'
#
loop_
_entity.id
_entity.type
_entity.pdbx_description
1 polymer ?
#
loop_
_entity_poly.entity_id
_entity_poly.type
_entity_poly.pdbx_seq_one_letter_code
_entity_poly.pdbx_strand_id
1 'polypeptide(L)'
;MKLLFVGDVIGKPGRQALKRLLPKLVDEHRVDYVVVNIENMAGGFGVTPETLAELDELPIHALTTGNHVWDKKEVLDMLVHEPRLVRPANYPEGTPGRGLHVGETAAGVRVATINLEGQVFMKNLDSPFRVADRLLADLDKKIKIVFVDFHAEATSEKQALGVYLDGRVSGVV
;
A
#
# COMPACT_ATOMS: atom_id res chain seq x y z
N MET A 1 -7.33 -14.89 -10.30
CA MET A 1 -6.50 -14.34 -9.22
C MET A 1 -7.40 -13.68 -8.19
N LYS A 2 -7.14 -13.88 -6.91
CA LYS A 2 -7.81 -13.20 -5.79
C LYS A 2 -6.80 -12.34 -5.04
N LEU A 3 -7.10 -11.06 -4.88
CA LEU A 3 -6.33 -10.13 -4.08
C LEU A 3 -7.08 -9.85 -2.77
N LEU A 4 -6.39 -9.90 -1.65
CA LEU A 4 -6.88 -9.48 -0.34
C LEU A 4 -6.19 -8.18 0.05
N PHE A 5 -6.98 -7.16 0.37
CA PHE A 5 -6.49 -5.94 0.98
C PHE A 5 -6.91 -5.89 2.46
N VAL A 6 -5.95 -5.62 3.33
CA VAL A 6 -6.18 -5.35 4.75
C VAL A 6 -5.86 -3.89 4.99
N GLY A 7 -6.90 -3.09 5.25
CA GLY A 7 -6.74 -1.67 5.55
C GLY A 7 -6.32 -1.45 6.99
N ASP A 8 -5.55 -0.42 7.19
CA ASP A 8 -5.21 0.26 8.44
C ASP A 8 -5.03 -0.63 9.68
N VAL A 9 -3.91 -1.33 9.72
CA VAL A 9 -3.54 -2.15 10.90
C VAL A 9 -3.11 -1.24 12.06
N ILE A 10 -3.98 -1.07 13.06
CA ILE A 10 -3.76 -0.15 14.17
C ILE A 10 -3.18 -0.85 15.40
N GLY A 11 -1.98 -0.46 15.81
CA GLY A 11 -1.34 -0.82 17.07
C GLY A 11 -1.28 -2.32 17.35
N LYS A 12 -1.09 -2.70 18.61
CA LYS A 12 -0.97 -4.12 19.03
C LYS A 12 -2.23 -4.96 18.73
N PRO A 13 -3.46 -4.47 18.95
CA PRO A 13 -4.65 -5.27 18.62
C PRO A 13 -4.76 -5.61 17.13
N GLY A 14 -4.48 -4.64 16.25
CA GLY A 14 -4.49 -4.84 14.80
C GLY A 14 -3.44 -5.86 14.38
N ARG A 15 -2.19 -5.76 14.86
CA ARG A 15 -1.12 -6.72 14.57
C ARG A 15 -1.48 -8.14 15.04
N GLN A 16 -2.07 -8.28 16.25
CA GLN A 16 -2.49 -9.58 16.76
C GLN A 16 -3.63 -10.20 15.95
N ALA A 17 -4.61 -9.38 15.52
CA ALA A 17 -5.68 -9.81 14.64
C ALA A 17 -5.13 -10.28 13.29
N LEU A 18 -4.24 -9.50 12.68
CA LEU A 18 -3.58 -9.83 11.43
C LEU A 18 -2.85 -11.16 11.52
N LYS A 19 -1.97 -11.35 12.51
CA LYS A 19 -1.22 -12.60 12.71
C LYS A 19 -2.12 -13.82 12.84
N ARG A 20 -3.22 -13.69 13.56
CA ARG A 20 -4.14 -14.79 13.83
C ARG A 20 -5.03 -15.13 12.64
N LEU A 21 -5.47 -14.12 11.90
CA LEU A 21 -6.55 -14.29 10.90
C LEU A 21 -6.01 -14.38 9.47
N LEU A 22 -4.94 -13.64 9.13
CA LEU A 22 -4.47 -13.57 7.75
C LEU A 22 -4.13 -14.94 7.15
N PRO A 23 -3.37 -15.82 7.81
CA PRO A 23 -3.05 -17.13 7.23
C PRO A 23 -4.33 -17.98 6.94
N LYS A 24 -5.32 -17.90 7.83
CA LYS A 24 -6.59 -18.62 7.68
C LYS A 24 -7.40 -18.06 6.51
N LEU A 25 -7.48 -16.73 6.38
CA LEU A 25 -8.21 -16.09 5.28
C LEU A 25 -7.55 -16.39 3.92
N VAL A 26 -6.21 -16.39 3.87
CA VAL A 26 -5.47 -16.73 2.65
C VAL A 26 -5.79 -18.16 2.22
N ASP A 27 -5.77 -19.12 3.13
CA ASP A 27 -6.05 -20.52 2.84
C ASP A 27 -7.53 -20.74 2.47
N GLU A 28 -8.46 -20.29 3.31
CA GLU A 28 -9.92 -20.47 3.14
C GLU A 28 -10.41 -19.88 1.82
N HIS A 29 -9.93 -18.67 1.48
CA HIS A 29 -10.38 -17.96 0.28
C HIS A 29 -9.48 -18.20 -0.93
N ARG A 30 -8.38 -18.96 -0.77
CA ARG A 30 -7.36 -19.18 -1.81
C ARG A 30 -6.89 -17.86 -2.41
N VAL A 31 -6.38 -16.99 -1.54
CA VAL A 31 -5.87 -15.65 -1.92
C VAL A 31 -4.52 -15.81 -2.58
N ASP A 32 -4.35 -15.19 -3.74
CA ASP A 32 -3.10 -15.24 -4.51
C ASP A 32 -2.14 -14.07 -4.18
N TYR A 33 -2.68 -12.94 -3.72
CA TYR A 33 -1.90 -11.73 -3.46
C TYR A 33 -2.48 -10.96 -2.28
N VAL A 34 -1.63 -10.56 -1.35
CA VAL A 34 -2.02 -9.84 -0.12
C VAL A 34 -1.34 -8.48 -0.07
N VAL A 35 -2.13 -7.44 0.14
CA VAL A 35 -1.68 -6.07 0.41
C VAL A 35 -2.16 -5.68 1.79
N VAL A 36 -1.29 -5.07 2.60
CA VAL A 36 -1.63 -4.64 3.97
C VAL A 36 -1.20 -3.19 4.17
N ASN A 37 -2.11 -2.34 4.61
CA ASN A 37 -1.78 -1.00 5.07
C ASN A 37 -1.28 -1.06 6.53
N ILE A 38 -0.06 -0.56 6.75
CA ILE A 38 0.65 -0.70 8.01
C ILE A 38 1.01 0.63 8.67
N GLU A 39 0.50 1.74 8.16
CA GLU A 39 0.91 3.07 8.62
C GLU A 39 0.72 3.34 10.13
N ASN A 40 -0.21 2.62 10.77
CA ASN A 40 -0.59 2.83 12.18
C ASN A 40 -0.15 1.68 13.11
N MET A 41 0.76 0.80 12.66
CA MET A 41 1.16 -0.40 13.42
C MET A 41 1.89 -0.11 14.73
N ALA A 42 2.69 0.95 14.80
CA ALA A 42 3.55 1.27 15.96
C ALA A 42 2.82 2.15 16.97
N GLY A 43 1.91 1.54 17.73
CA GLY A 43 1.16 2.24 18.79
C GLY A 43 0.08 3.18 18.30
N GLY A 44 -0.35 3.04 17.03
CA GLY A 44 -1.38 3.86 16.39
C GLY A 44 -0.82 4.86 15.38
N PHE A 45 0.50 5.02 15.26
CA PHE A 45 1.14 5.97 14.35
C PHE A 45 2.50 5.44 13.88
N GLY A 46 2.69 5.36 12.57
CA GLY A 46 3.95 4.96 11.96
C GLY A 46 4.27 3.46 12.07
N VAL A 47 5.48 3.12 11.66
CA VAL A 47 6.04 1.76 11.64
C VAL A 47 7.43 1.79 12.27
N THR A 48 7.79 0.76 13.04
CA THR A 48 9.14 0.55 13.56
C THR A 48 9.72 -0.79 13.07
N PRO A 49 11.05 -0.99 13.11
CA PRO A 49 11.66 -2.26 12.73
C PRO A 49 11.06 -3.46 13.47
N GLU A 50 10.80 -3.31 14.77
CA GLU A 50 10.21 -4.38 15.58
C GLU A 50 8.80 -4.74 15.14
N THR A 51 7.97 -3.72 14.81
CA THR A 51 6.60 -3.98 14.32
C THR A 51 6.60 -4.53 12.91
N LEU A 52 7.54 -4.13 12.06
CA LEU A 52 7.70 -4.67 10.71
C LEU A 52 8.13 -6.14 10.75
N ALA A 53 9.13 -6.48 11.58
CA ALA A 53 9.62 -7.86 11.75
C ALA A 53 8.50 -8.82 12.22
N GLU A 54 7.47 -8.30 12.90
CA GLU A 54 6.31 -9.11 13.25
C GLU A 54 5.54 -9.67 12.04
N LEU A 55 5.77 -9.15 10.84
CA LEU A 55 5.08 -9.53 9.60
C LEU A 55 5.88 -10.50 8.72
N ASP A 56 7.14 -10.80 9.05
CA ASP A 56 8.06 -11.54 8.16
C ASP A 56 7.56 -12.95 7.80
N GLU A 57 6.86 -13.61 8.72
CA GLU A 57 6.32 -14.95 8.51
C GLU A 57 4.92 -14.95 7.86
N LEU A 58 4.33 -13.77 7.62
CA LEU A 58 2.99 -13.66 7.04
C LEU A 58 3.05 -13.63 5.51
N PRO A 59 2.04 -14.19 4.84
CA PRO A 59 1.98 -14.23 3.38
C PRO A 59 1.59 -12.87 2.80
N ILE A 60 2.41 -11.85 3.00
CA ILE A 60 2.19 -10.47 2.56
C ILE A 60 3.10 -10.15 1.38
N HIS A 61 2.52 -9.66 0.30
CA HIS A 61 3.21 -9.36 -0.94
C HIS A 61 3.55 -7.87 -1.09
N ALA A 62 2.73 -6.98 -0.51
CA ALA A 62 2.98 -5.54 -0.52
C ALA A 62 2.50 -4.90 0.79
N LEU A 63 3.21 -3.87 1.22
CA LEU A 63 2.95 -3.10 2.43
C LEU A 63 2.72 -1.63 2.01
N THR A 64 1.53 -1.12 2.25
CA THR A 64 1.19 0.28 1.96
C THR A 64 1.16 1.11 3.23
N THR A 65 1.21 2.41 3.07
CA THR A 65 1.19 3.39 4.17
C THR A 65 0.24 4.56 3.85
N GLY A 66 0.38 5.66 4.54
CA GLY A 66 -0.37 6.90 4.35
C GLY A 66 0.36 8.07 4.99
N ASN A 67 -0.39 9.05 5.52
CA ASN A 67 0.18 10.28 6.07
C ASN A 67 1.01 10.08 7.34
N HIS A 68 0.81 8.98 8.08
CA HIS A 68 1.56 8.64 9.30
C HIS A 68 2.88 7.91 9.04
N VAL A 69 3.24 7.68 7.79
CA VAL A 69 4.50 6.99 7.43
C VAL A 69 5.74 7.64 8.05
N TRP A 70 5.74 8.96 8.26
CA TRP A 70 6.86 9.74 8.77
C TRP A 70 6.91 9.90 10.30
N ASP A 71 5.94 9.35 11.03
CA ASP A 71 5.82 9.57 12.48
C ASP A 71 6.89 8.85 13.30
N LYS A 72 7.59 7.88 12.69
CA LYS A 72 8.75 7.20 13.25
C LYS A 72 9.97 7.44 12.37
N LYS A 73 11.08 7.92 12.96
CA LYS A 73 12.29 8.24 12.18
C LYS A 73 12.92 7.01 11.53
N GLU A 74 12.76 5.88 12.15
CA GLU A 74 13.28 4.58 11.72
C GLU A 74 12.71 4.15 10.37
N VAL A 75 11.56 4.69 9.95
CA VAL A 75 10.93 4.38 8.67
C VAL A 75 11.82 4.73 7.48
N LEU A 76 12.68 5.74 7.60
CA LEU A 76 13.57 6.17 6.51
C LEU A 76 14.45 5.01 6.01
N ASP A 77 15.01 4.25 6.93
CA ASP A 77 15.83 3.08 6.60
C ASP A 77 14.98 1.93 6.04
N MET A 78 13.82 1.70 6.62
CA MET A 78 12.89 0.67 6.16
C MET A 78 12.37 0.93 4.74
N LEU A 79 12.04 2.17 4.39
CA LEU A 79 11.59 2.56 3.05
C LEU A 79 12.66 2.33 1.97
N VAL A 80 13.93 2.32 2.35
CA VAL A 80 15.05 2.03 1.44
C VAL A 80 15.27 0.52 1.29
N HIS A 81 15.23 -0.24 2.40
CA HIS A 81 15.68 -1.62 2.45
C HIS A 81 14.55 -2.66 2.35
N GLU A 82 13.30 -2.31 2.70
CA GLU A 82 12.16 -3.23 2.51
C GLU A 82 11.51 -3.01 1.13
N PRO A 83 11.72 -3.91 0.17
CA PRO A 83 11.23 -3.71 -1.20
C PRO A 83 9.71 -3.74 -1.31
N ARG A 84 9.00 -4.41 -0.38
CA ARG A 84 7.53 -4.49 -0.37
C ARG A 84 6.88 -3.24 0.19
N LEU A 85 7.63 -2.40 0.94
CA LEU A 85 7.10 -1.22 1.60
C LEU A 85 7.02 -0.04 0.63
N VAL A 86 5.82 0.49 0.47
CA VAL A 86 5.57 1.69 -0.32
C VAL A 86 4.97 2.80 0.53
N ARG A 87 5.42 4.02 0.28
CA ARG A 87 4.82 5.26 0.77
C ARG A 87 3.94 5.87 -0.31
N PRO A 88 3.08 6.85 0.00
CA PRO A 88 2.35 7.56 -1.05
C PRO A 88 3.30 8.13 -2.11
N ALA A 89 3.00 7.83 -3.38
CA ALA A 89 3.85 8.17 -4.51
C ALA A 89 3.89 9.67 -4.80
N ASN A 90 2.88 10.40 -4.35
CA ASN A 90 2.74 11.83 -4.61
C ASN A 90 3.45 12.73 -3.61
N TYR A 91 4.34 12.19 -2.77
CA TYR A 91 5.35 13.00 -2.08
C TYR A 91 6.36 13.57 -3.09
N PRO A 92 7.00 14.72 -2.80
CA PRO A 92 7.95 15.36 -3.69
C PRO A 92 9.07 14.44 -4.16
N GLU A 93 9.60 14.73 -5.34
CA GLU A 93 10.76 14.03 -5.89
C GLU A 93 11.95 14.08 -4.93
N GLY A 94 12.72 12.99 -4.85
CA GLY A 94 13.82 12.84 -3.90
C GLY A 94 13.40 12.38 -2.50
N THR A 95 12.11 12.28 -2.20
CA THR A 95 11.64 11.69 -0.93
C THR A 95 12.07 10.22 -0.85
N PRO A 96 12.69 9.76 0.26
CA PRO A 96 13.13 8.37 0.42
C PRO A 96 12.01 7.34 0.19
N GLY A 97 12.39 6.19 -0.32
CA GLY A 97 11.47 5.09 -0.60
C GLY A 97 10.77 5.20 -1.95
N ARG A 98 9.83 4.33 -2.18
CA ARG A 98 9.10 4.19 -3.45
C ARG A 98 7.59 4.29 -3.23
N GLY A 99 6.85 4.68 -4.26
CA GLY A 99 5.39 4.76 -4.23
C GLY A 99 4.70 3.64 -5.03
N LEU A 100 5.50 2.75 -5.64
CA LEU A 100 5.05 1.61 -6.42
C LEU A 100 5.93 0.40 -6.11
N HIS A 101 5.30 -0.75 -5.89
CA HIS A 101 5.95 -2.05 -5.78
C HIS A 101 5.37 -3.01 -6.82
N VAL A 102 6.23 -3.81 -7.43
CA VAL A 102 5.80 -4.91 -8.32
C VAL A 102 6.15 -6.22 -7.63
N GLY A 103 5.13 -6.87 -7.11
CA GLY A 103 5.25 -8.22 -6.56
C GLY A 103 4.78 -9.28 -7.55
N GLU A 104 4.97 -10.54 -7.17
CA GLU A 104 4.60 -11.69 -8.00
C GLU A 104 3.88 -12.74 -7.16
N THR A 105 2.82 -13.32 -7.71
CA THR A 105 2.12 -14.46 -7.10
C THR A 105 2.91 -15.75 -7.27
N ALA A 106 2.59 -16.79 -6.52
CA ALA A 106 3.17 -18.13 -6.69
C ALA A 106 3.00 -18.70 -8.12
N ALA A 107 2.00 -18.22 -8.86
CA ALA A 107 1.75 -18.61 -10.25
C ALA A 107 2.49 -17.74 -11.28
N GLY A 108 3.41 -16.86 -10.85
CA GLY A 108 4.17 -15.97 -11.74
C GLY A 108 3.39 -14.76 -12.27
N VAL A 109 2.23 -14.42 -11.68
CA VAL A 109 1.45 -13.25 -12.09
C VAL A 109 2.01 -12.01 -11.40
N ARG A 110 2.49 -11.04 -12.18
CA ARG A 110 3.01 -9.77 -11.66
C ARG A 110 1.89 -8.81 -11.34
N VAL A 111 1.96 -8.20 -10.16
CA VAL A 111 0.98 -7.24 -9.63
C VAL A 111 1.71 -5.95 -9.27
N ALA A 112 1.29 -4.83 -9.83
CA ALA A 112 1.73 -3.51 -9.40
C ALA A 112 0.83 -3.02 -8.27
N THR A 113 1.41 -2.67 -7.13
CA THR A 113 0.74 -2.01 -6.00
C THR A 113 1.22 -0.58 -5.95
N ILE A 114 0.31 0.37 -6.11
CA ILE A 114 0.55 1.82 -6.03
C ILE A 114 -0.08 2.34 -4.75
N ASN A 115 0.64 3.17 -4.01
CA ASN A 115 0.10 3.90 -2.87
C ASN A 115 0.02 5.40 -3.23
N LEU A 116 -1.11 6.04 -2.94
CA LEU A 116 -1.34 7.46 -3.16
C LEU A 116 -1.97 8.09 -1.91
N GLU A 117 -1.75 9.39 -1.72
CA GLU A 117 -2.37 10.17 -0.63
C GLU A 117 -3.22 11.29 -1.21
N GLY A 118 -4.40 11.53 -0.62
CA GLY A 118 -5.28 12.62 -0.97
C GLY A 118 -4.75 13.99 -0.54
N GLN A 119 -5.42 15.03 -0.99
CA GLN A 119 -5.08 16.43 -0.68
C GLN A 119 -6.18 17.11 0.14
N VAL A 120 -7.43 16.68 -0.01
CA VAL A 120 -8.58 17.32 0.67
C VAL A 120 -8.55 16.99 2.16
N PHE A 121 -8.38 18.03 3.00
CA PHE A 121 -8.18 17.95 4.45
C PHE A 121 -6.87 17.28 4.89
N MET A 122 -5.90 17.13 3.97
CA MET A 122 -4.62 16.48 4.17
C MET A 122 -3.46 17.40 3.78
N LYS A 123 -2.24 16.88 3.72
CA LYS A 123 -1.06 17.65 3.31
C LYS A 123 -1.16 18.07 1.85
N ASN A 124 -0.61 19.24 1.54
CA ASN A 124 -0.51 19.71 0.16
C ASN A 124 0.65 19.01 -0.56
N LEU A 125 0.36 17.85 -1.11
CA LEU A 125 1.27 17.03 -1.92
C LEU A 125 1.02 17.25 -3.42
N ASP A 126 1.78 16.57 -4.28
CA ASP A 126 1.48 16.53 -5.70
C ASP A 126 0.10 15.90 -5.95
N SER A 127 -0.57 16.29 -7.05
CA SER A 127 -1.87 15.73 -7.40
C SER A 127 -1.81 14.21 -7.57
N PRO A 128 -2.59 13.44 -6.79
CA PRO A 128 -2.60 11.98 -6.91
C PRO A 128 -3.07 11.51 -8.29
N PHE A 129 -3.92 12.27 -8.96
CA PHE A 129 -4.39 12.01 -10.33
C PHE A 129 -3.24 12.06 -11.33
N ARG A 130 -2.44 13.14 -11.29
CA ARG A 130 -1.27 13.30 -12.18
C ARG A 130 -0.18 12.28 -11.91
N VAL A 131 0.04 11.98 -10.64
CA VAL A 131 1.05 10.98 -10.25
C VAL A 131 0.60 9.58 -10.70
N ALA A 132 -0.68 9.24 -10.57
CA ALA A 132 -1.23 8.01 -11.11
C ALA A 132 -1.02 7.91 -12.63
N ASP A 133 -1.29 8.98 -13.38
CA ASP A 133 -1.07 9.02 -14.83
C ASP A 133 0.38 8.70 -15.21
N ARG A 134 1.32 9.35 -14.52
CA ARG A 134 2.77 9.15 -14.75
C ARG A 134 3.16 7.71 -14.45
N LEU A 135 2.79 7.18 -13.29
CA LEU A 135 3.13 5.82 -12.91
C LEU A 135 2.56 4.77 -13.86
N LEU A 136 1.31 4.96 -14.32
CA LEU A 136 0.68 4.06 -15.27
C LEU A 136 1.29 4.16 -16.68
N ALA A 137 1.77 5.34 -17.08
CA ALA A 137 2.47 5.54 -18.35
C ALA A 137 3.82 4.83 -18.37
N ASP A 138 4.56 4.89 -17.26
CA ASP A 138 5.91 4.34 -17.08
C ASP A 138 5.90 2.84 -16.76
N LEU A 139 4.76 2.30 -16.33
CA LEU A 139 4.65 0.89 -15.95
C LEU A 139 4.88 -0.04 -17.14
N ASP A 140 5.66 -1.12 -16.93
CA ASP A 140 5.84 -2.18 -17.91
C ASP A 140 4.49 -2.73 -18.40
N LYS A 141 4.24 -2.62 -19.70
CA LYS A 141 2.95 -3.02 -20.33
C LYS A 141 2.64 -4.52 -20.19
N LYS A 142 3.60 -5.33 -19.77
CA LYS A 142 3.39 -6.74 -19.41
C LYS A 142 2.67 -6.93 -18.08
N ILE A 143 2.70 -5.94 -17.18
CA ILE A 143 1.97 -5.96 -15.92
C ILE A 143 0.52 -5.58 -16.22
N LYS A 144 -0.39 -6.53 -16.01
CA LYS A 144 -1.82 -6.36 -16.31
C LYS A 144 -2.68 -6.14 -15.08
N ILE A 145 -2.14 -6.42 -13.90
CA ILE A 145 -2.84 -6.27 -12.62
C ILE A 145 -2.22 -5.07 -11.90
N VAL A 146 -3.04 -4.04 -11.71
CA VAL A 146 -2.66 -2.82 -10.99
C VAL A 146 -3.65 -2.58 -9.86
N PHE A 147 -3.17 -2.52 -8.65
CA PHE A 147 -3.94 -2.21 -7.44
C PHE A 147 -3.48 -0.89 -6.85
N VAL A 148 -4.43 -0.03 -6.49
CA VAL A 148 -4.17 1.29 -5.92
C VAL A 148 -4.77 1.37 -4.53
N ASP A 149 -3.92 1.61 -3.52
CA ASP A 149 -4.34 2.02 -2.18
C ASP A 149 -4.30 3.54 -2.11
N PHE A 150 -5.49 4.16 -2.00
CA PHE A 150 -5.65 5.60 -1.96
C PHE A 150 -6.00 6.08 -0.55
N HIS A 151 -4.97 6.47 0.18
CA HIS A 151 -5.09 7.01 1.53
C HIS A 151 -5.60 8.45 1.50
N ALA A 152 -6.90 8.66 1.76
CA ALA A 152 -7.53 9.97 1.69
C ALA A 152 -8.64 10.13 2.74
N GLU A 153 -8.89 11.36 3.17
CA GLU A 153 -9.96 11.69 4.12
C GLU A 153 -11.32 11.87 3.40
N ALA A 154 -11.36 12.69 2.37
CA ALA A 154 -12.61 13.07 1.73
C ALA A 154 -13.17 11.94 0.85
N THR A 155 -14.39 11.49 1.16
CA THR A 155 -15.11 10.48 0.36
C THR A 155 -15.25 10.89 -1.10
N SER A 156 -15.49 12.19 -1.36
CA SER A 156 -15.58 12.72 -2.73
C SER A 156 -14.28 12.57 -3.51
N GLU A 157 -13.13 12.76 -2.87
CA GLU A 157 -11.82 12.58 -3.50
C GLU A 157 -11.53 11.09 -3.78
N LYS A 158 -11.90 10.21 -2.84
CA LYS A 158 -11.82 8.74 -3.04
C LYS A 158 -12.64 8.30 -4.24
N GLN A 159 -13.89 8.74 -4.31
CA GLN A 159 -14.78 8.43 -5.44
C GLN A 159 -14.26 9.01 -6.75
N ALA A 160 -13.78 10.26 -6.74
CA ALA A 160 -13.23 10.91 -7.93
C ALA A 160 -12.03 10.13 -8.49
N LEU A 161 -11.08 9.71 -7.66
CA LEU A 161 -9.94 8.92 -8.12
C LEU A 161 -10.38 7.55 -8.63
N GLY A 162 -11.32 6.88 -7.95
CA GLY A 162 -11.88 5.61 -8.41
C GLY A 162 -12.48 5.70 -9.80
N VAL A 163 -13.32 6.72 -10.05
CA VAL A 163 -13.92 6.99 -11.38
C VAL A 163 -12.84 7.37 -12.40
N TYR A 164 -11.86 8.18 -12.01
CA TYR A 164 -10.78 8.62 -12.90
C TYR A 164 -9.92 7.45 -13.40
N LEU A 165 -9.71 6.45 -12.56
CA LEU A 165 -8.90 5.27 -12.86
C LEU A 165 -9.71 4.09 -13.39
N ASP A 166 -11.04 4.23 -13.54
CA ASP A 166 -11.89 3.16 -14.05
C ASP A 166 -11.44 2.71 -15.44
N GLY A 167 -11.40 1.41 -15.67
CA GLY A 167 -10.88 0.78 -16.89
C GLY A 167 -9.35 0.86 -17.09
N ARG A 168 -8.62 1.52 -16.19
CA ARG A 168 -7.16 1.72 -16.29
C ARG A 168 -6.38 0.89 -15.28
N VAL A 169 -7.01 0.52 -14.17
CA VAL A 169 -6.44 -0.30 -13.10
C VAL A 169 -7.40 -1.44 -12.73
N SER A 170 -6.92 -2.40 -11.94
CA SER A 170 -7.70 -3.57 -11.55
C SER A 170 -8.55 -3.34 -10.30
N GLY A 171 -8.19 -2.35 -9.49
CA GLY A 171 -8.92 -1.98 -8.28
C GLY A 171 -8.32 -0.74 -7.61
N VAL A 172 -9.20 0.04 -6.97
CA VAL A 172 -8.87 1.19 -6.11
C VAL A 172 -9.60 1.01 -4.79
N VAL A 173 -8.91 1.22 -3.67
CA VAL A 173 -9.48 1.19 -2.32
C VAL A 173 -9.12 2.45 -1.56
#